data_8781ed6102cdf774901af50d72684655
#
_entry.id   8781ed6102cdf774901af50d72684655
#
_cell.length_a   1.000
_cell.length_b   1.000
_cell.length_c   1.000
_cell.angle_alpha   90.00
_cell.angle_beta   90.00
_cell.angle_gamma   90.00
#
_symmetry.space_group_name_H-M   'P 1'
#
loop_
_entity.id
_entity.type
_entity.pdbx_description
1 polymer ?
#
loop_
_entity_poly.entity_id
_entity_poly.type
_entity_poly.pdbx_seq_one_letter_code
_entity_poly.pdbx_strand_id
1 'polypeptide(L)'
;MKKKQILTWVICLVILLGIPIGMRISSHLRTFGLSKSVLQGEQTPDAEETVRLCLYDVNRGETELANQLMTDECEQYEAKTLPDVKLLSVEPKADNSEQEQGFHVVYNWRTFWAPWWKDDRTNDVDFQLVQQDGGWKIKSIGNG
;
A
#
# COMPACT_ATOMS: atom_id res chain seq x y z
N MET A 1 29.33 -1.56 -34.77
CA MET A 1 28.40 -0.52 -34.27
C MET A 1 29.20 0.76 -33.99
N LYS A 2 28.73 1.90 -34.51
CA LYS A 2 29.40 3.19 -34.25
C LYS A 2 29.19 3.60 -32.80
N LYS A 3 30.22 4.14 -32.14
CA LYS A 3 30.19 4.55 -30.72
C LYS A 3 28.94 5.38 -30.33
N LYS A 4 28.43 6.20 -31.26
CA LYS A 4 27.19 6.98 -31.05
C LYS A 4 25.94 6.11 -30.89
N GLN A 5 25.84 5.00 -31.59
CA GLN A 5 24.68 4.07 -31.47
C GLN A 5 24.68 3.36 -30.11
N ILE A 6 25.86 2.95 -29.65
CA ILE A 6 25.99 2.31 -28.32
C ILE A 6 25.58 3.30 -27.23
N LEU A 7 26.01 4.54 -27.31
CA LEU A 7 25.67 5.58 -26.34
C LEU A 7 24.15 5.83 -26.31
N THR A 8 23.50 5.89 -27.49
CA THR A 8 22.04 6.07 -27.57
C THR A 8 21.29 4.89 -26.93
N TRP A 9 21.71 3.66 -27.20
CA TRP A 9 21.10 2.46 -26.59
C TRP A 9 21.27 2.44 -25.06
N VAL A 10 22.43 2.81 -24.56
CA VAL A 10 22.68 2.90 -23.10
C VAL A 10 21.80 3.95 -22.46
N ILE A 11 21.65 5.13 -23.07
CA ILE A 11 20.77 6.19 -22.56
C ILE A 11 19.31 5.74 -22.56
N CYS A 12 18.83 5.12 -23.63
CA CYS A 12 17.46 4.58 -23.68
C CYS A 12 17.22 3.51 -22.60
N LEU A 13 18.20 2.66 -22.37
CA LEU A 13 18.10 1.59 -21.36
C LEU A 13 18.08 2.17 -19.93
N VAL A 14 18.88 3.19 -19.66
CA VAL A 14 18.90 3.91 -18.37
C VAL A 14 17.58 4.62 -18.13
N ILE A 15 16.98 5.24 -19.14
CA ILE A 15 15.67 5.91 -19.03
C ILE A 15 14.58 4.87 -18.79
N LEU A 16 14.56 3.78 -19.58
CA LEU A 16 13.56 2.71 -19.49
C LEU A 16 13.56 2.00 -18.13
N LEU A 17 14.72 1.81 -17.51
CA LEU A 17 14.85 1.19 -16.20
C LEU A 17 14.73 2.21 -15.05
N GLY A 18 15.18 3.44 -15.26
CA GLY A 18 15.21 4.47 -14.23
C GLY A 18 13.83 5.00 -13.84
N ILE A 19 12.90 5.13 -14.80
CA ILE A 19 11.55 5.66 -14.56
C ILE A 19 10.75 4.75 -13.61
N PRO A 20 10.57 3.44 -13.88
CA PRO A 20 9.80 2.57 -12.99
C PRO A 20 10.45 2.38 -11.62
N ILE A 21 11.78 2.38 -11.55
CA ILE A 21 12.51 2.31 -10.29
C ILE A 21 12.32 3.60 -9.49
N GLY A 22 12.43 4.76 -10.14
CA GLY A 22 12.21 6.06 -9.52
C GLY A 22 10.79 6.24 -8.99
N MET A 23 9.77 5.80 -9.72
CA MET A 23 8.37 5.82 -9.27
C MET A 23 8.14 4.92 -8.06
N ARG A 24 8.75 3.73 -8.01
CA ARG A 24 8.68 2.83 -6.85
C ARG A 24 9.33 3.43 -5.61
N ILE A 25 10.53 3.97 -5.75
CA ILE A 25 11.25 4.61 -4.64
C ILE A 25 10.45 5.81 -4.14
N SER A 26 9.91 6.63 -5.02
CA SER A 26 9.12 7.82 -4.66
C SER A 26 7.86 7.46 -3.86
N SER A 27 7.10 6.45 -4.30
CA SER A 27 5.89 6.02 -3.58
C SER A 27 6.23 5.43 -2.20
N HIS A 28 7.31 4.65 -2.11
CA HIS A 28 7.76 4.06 -0.85
C HIS A 28 8.24 5.13 0.14
N LEU A 29 9.00 6.12 -0.32
CA LEU A 29 9.45 7.25 0.49
C LEU A 29 8.29 8.11 0.97
N ARG A 30 7.27 8.33 0.14
CA ARG A 30 6.07 9.08 0.50
C ARG A 30 5.30 8.38 1.63
N THR A 31 5.07 7.08 1.51
CA THR A 31 4.36 6.31 2.54
C THR A 31 5.19 6.19 3.83
N PHE A 32 6.51 6.07 3.72
CA PHE A 32 7.41 6.11 4.87
C PHE A 32 7.36 7.46 5.59
N GLY A 33 7.36 8.57 4.85
CA GLY A 33 7.22 9.91 5.41
C GLY A 33 5.88 10.09 6.13
N LEU A 34 4.79 9.62 5.54
CA LEU A 34 3.45 9.63 6.13
C LEU A 34 3.41 8.80 7.42
N SER A 35 3.92 7.57 7.40
CA SER A 35 3.98 6.71 8.59
C SER A 35 4.70 7.42 9.75
N LYS A 36 5.83 8.05 9.47
CA LYS A 36 6.59 8.80 10.47
C LYS A 36 5.79 9.98 11.04
N SER A 37 5.16 10.79 10.17
CA SER A 37 4.38 11.97 10.60
C SER A 37 3.14 11.58 11.41
N VAL A 38 2.49 10.48 11.06
CA VAL A 38 1.35 9.93 11.81
C VAL A 38 1.78 9.44 13.19
N LEU A 39 2.89 8.70 13.29
CA LEU A 39 3.45 8.23 14.57
C LEU A 39 3.87 9.38 15.48
N GLN A 40 4.30 10.51 14.93
CA GLN A 40 4.67 11.71 15.67
C GLN A 40 3.45 12.59 16.02
N GLY A 41 2.25 12.23 15.55
CA GLY A 41 1.03 13.03 15.77
C GLY A 41 1.01 14.35 14.99
N GLU A 42 1.86 14.49 13.99
CA GLU A 42 1.98 15.69 13.16
C GLU A 42 0.94 15.74 12.04
N GLN A 43 0.45 14.58 11.62
CA GLN A 43 -0.50 14.45 10.52
C GLN A 43 -1.55 13.37 10.82
N THR A 44 -2.80 13.66 10.48
CA THR A 44 -3.90 12.68 10.45
C THR A 44 -4.07 12.22 9.00
N PRO A 45 -3.94 10.92 8.71
CA PRO A 45 -4.11 10.40 7.35
C PRO A 45 -5.55 10.57 6.89
N ASP A 46 -5.75 10.85 5.60
CA ASP A 46 -7.06 10.74 4.97
C ASP A 46 -7.47 9.25 4.81
N ALA A 47 -8.66 8.99 4.27
CA ALA A 47 -9.16 7.64 4.17
C ALA A 47 -8.32 6.74 3.24
N GLU A 48 -7.89 7.25 2.08
CA GLU A 48 -7.02 6.50 1.16
C GLU A 48 -5.62 6.29 1.78
N GLU A 49 -5.08 7.33 2.40
CA GLU A 49 -3.80 7.26 3.11
C GLU A 49 -3.84 6.24 4.25
N THR A 50 -4.98 6.12 4.95
CA THR A 50 -5.18 5.12 6.02
C THR A 50 -5.08 3.69 5.46
N VAL A 51 -5.71 3.40 4.32
CA VAL A 51 -5.59 2.09 3.65
C VAL A 51 -4.15 1.81 3.24
N ARG A 52 -3.49 2.77 2.60
CA ARG A 52 -2.09 2.64 2.16
C ARG A 52 -1.13 2.44 3.33
N LEU A 53 -1.34 3.17 4.40
CA LEU A 53 -0.53 3.09 5.62
C LEU A 53 -0.70 1.73 6.30
N CYS A 54 -1.95 1.25 6.43
CA CYS A 54 -2.24 -0.06 6.99
C CYS A 54 -1.49 -1.18 6.23
N LEU A 55 -1.59 -1.24 4.92
CA LEU A 55 -0.89 -2.24 4.11
C LEU A 55 0.63 -2.08 4.15
N TYR A 56 1.12 -0.86 4.28
CA TYR A 56 2.54 -0.59 4.42
C TYR A 56 3.09 -1.11 5.76
N ASP A 57 2.37 -0.88 6.86
CA ASP A 57 2.77 -1.34 8.18
C ASP A 57 2.69 -2.87 8.27
N VAL A 58 1.64 -3.47 7.70
CA VAL A 58 1.51 -4.92 7.54
C VAL A 58 2.71 -5.50 6.78
N ASN A 59 3.11 -4.88 5.67
CA ASN A 59 4.24 -5.33 4.86
C ASN A 59 5.58 -5.29 5.60
N ARG A 60 5.70 -4.40 6.58
CA ARG A 60 6.89 -4.29 7.43
C ARG A 60 6.86 -5.20 8.67
N GLY A 61 5.76 -5.93 8.87
CA GLY A 61 5.56 -6.73 10.07
C GLY A 61 5.17 -5.91 11.30
N GLU A 62 4.84 -4.62 11.11
CA GLU A 62 4.39 -3.69 12.16
C GLU A 62 2.87 -3.84 12.36
N THR A 63 2.41 -5.04 12.66
CA THR A 63 0.98 -5.38 12.75
C THR A 63 0.26 -4.60 13.84
N GLU A 64 0.92 -4.24 14.94
CA GLU A 64 0.35 -3.40 15.99
C GLU A 64 0.01 -2.00 15.48
N LEU A 65 0.85 -1.41 14.63
CA LEU A 65 0.58 -0.11 14.00
C LEU A 65 -0.57 -0.20 13.01
N ALA A 66 -0.60 -1.24 12.18
CA ALA A 66 -1.69 -1.50 11.25
C ALA A 66 -3.04 -1.67 12.00
N ASN A 67 -3.04 -2.42 13.09
CA ASN A 67 -4.23 -2.65 13.92
C ASN A 67 -4.73 -1.37 14.62
N GLN A 68 -3.85 -0.42 14.93
CA GLN A 68 -4.25 0.89 15.45
C GLN A 68 -5.06 1.72 14.45
N LEU A 69 -4.96 1.43 13.14
CA LEU A 69 -5.75 2.05 12.08
C LEU A 69 -7.12 1.40 11.89
N MET A 70 -7.45 0.37 12.67
CA MET A 70 -8.69 -0.39 12.60
C MET A 70 -9.61 -0.06 13.75
N THR A 71 -10.91 -0.30 13.57
CA THR A 71 -11.86 -0.32 14.68
C THR A 71 -11.76 -1.64 15.45
N ASP A 72 -12.26 -1.67 16.67
CA ASP A 72 -12.28 -2.89 17.50
C ASP A 72 -13.12 -4.02 16.88
N GLU A 73 -14.05 -3.70 15.98
CA GLU A 73 -14.90 -4.66 15.29
C GLU A 73 -14.23 -5.29 14.06
N CYS A 74 -13.15 -4.67 13.56
CA CYS A 74 -12.42 -5.18 12.41
C CYS A 74 -11.54 -6.37 12.82
N GLU A 75 -11.48 -7.40 11.97
CA GLU A 75 -10.55 -8.50 12.15
C GLU A 75 -9.10 -7.99 12.09
N GLN A 76 -8.38 -8.17 13.18
CA GLN A 76 -7.01 -7.67 13.31
C GLN A 76 -5.99 -8.60 12.65
N TYR A 77 -4.91 -8.03 12.16
CA TYR A 77 -3.80 -8.80 11.63
C TYR A 77 -3.00 -9.48 12.75
N GLU A 78 -2.66 -10.74 12.54
CA GLU A 78 -1.78 -11.49 13.43
C GLU A 78 -0.32 -11.42 12.97
N ALA A 79 0.60 -11.22 13.90
CA ALA A 79 2.04 -11.00 13.65
C ALA A 79 2.76 -12.13 12.89
N LYS A 80 2.17 -13.31 12.79
CA LYS A 80 2.84 -14.53 12.32
C LYS A 80 2.71 -14.84 10.84
N THR A 81 1.87 -14.12 10.08
CA THR A 81 1.38 -14.66 8.81
C THR A 81 1.59 -13.79 7.59
N LEU A 82 2.23 -12.62 7.70
CA LEU A 82 2.23 -11.69 6.57
C LEU A 82 3.54 -11.72 5.79
N PRO A 83 3.48 -12.38 4.62
CA PRO A 83 4.51 -12.24 3.61
C PRO A 83 4.45 -10.84 2.98
N ASP A 84 5.48 -10.51 2.23
CA ASP A 84 5.62 -9.29 1.45
C ASP A 84 4.33 -8.92 0.69
N VAL A 85 3.71 -7.81 1.05
CA VAL A 85 2.49 -7.28 0.43
C VAL A 85 2.84 -6.18 -0.55
N LYS A 86 2.48 -6.36 -1.81
CA LYS A 86 2.64 -5.33 -2.85
C LYS A 86 1.29 -4.77 -3.24
N LEU A 87 1.02 -3.54 -2.86
CA LEU A 87 -0.16 -2.80 -3.30
C LEU A 87 -0.10 -2.54 -4.81
N LEU A 88 -1.16 -2.89 -5.53
CA LEU A 88 -1.31 -2.67 -6.97
C LEU A 88 -2.21 -1.48 -7.26
N SER A 89 -3.43 -1.44 -6.71
CA SER A 89 -4.36 -0.32 -6.86
C SER A 89 -5.18 -0.08 -5.61
N VAL A 90 -5.63 1.17 -5.45
CA VAL A 90 -6.64 1.60 -4.48
C VAL A 90 -7.59 2.50 -5.24
N GLU A 91 -8.84 2.10 -5.34
CA GLU A 91 -9.87 2.82 -6.10
C GLU A 91 -11.06 3.14 -5.19
N PRO A 92 -11.50 4.41 -5.12
CA PRO A 92 -12.64 4.78 -4.31
C PRO A 92 -13.92 4.19 -4.88
N LYS A 93 -14.83 3.72 -4.02
CA LYS A 93 -16.17 3.26 -4.40
C LYS A 93 -17.11 4.44 -4.67
N ALA A 94 -18.16 4.20 -5.44
CA ALA A 94 -19.07 5.24 -5.89
C ALA A 94 -20.00 5.80 -4.78
N ASP A 95 -20.21 5.05 -3.71
CA ASP A 95 -21.14 5.35 -2.62
C ASP A 95 -20.49 5.98 -1.38
N ASN A 96 -19.30 6.58 -1.56
CA ASN A 96 -18.58 7.25 -0.48
C ASN A 96 -19.34 8.49 0.03
N SER A 97 -19.31 8.67 1.35
CA SER A 97 -19.86 9.81 2.08
C SER A 97 -18.79 10.53 2.91
N GLU A 98 -19.13 11.61 3.58
CA GLU A 98 -18.20 12.32 4.49
C GLU A 98 -17.83 11.50 5.73
N GLN A 99 -18.68 10.56 6.14
CA GLN A 99 -18.49 9.76 7.36
C GLN A 99 -18.06 8.32 7.11
N GLU A 100 -18.37 7.79 5.93
CA GLU A 100 -18.03 6.42 5.52
C GLU A 100 -17.43 6.42 4.13
N GLN A 101 -16.30 5.78 3.95
CA GLN A 101 -15.64 5.62 2.65
C GLN A 101 -15.25 4.17 2.40
N GLY A 102 -15.51 3.72 1.18
CA GLY A 102 -15.13 2.42 0.69
C GLY A 102 -14.06 2.52 -0.38
N PHE A 103 -13.11 1.59 -0.37
CA PHE A 103 -12.08 1.46 -1.39
C PHE A 103 -12.00 0.02 -1.87
N HIS A 104 -11.91 -0.11 -3.17
CA HIS A 104 -11.56 -1.37 -3.82
C HIS A 104 -10.03 -1.46 -3.91
N VAL A 105 -9.46 -2.49 -3.31
CA VAL A 105 -8.01 -2.60 -3.11
C VAL A 105 -7.50 -3.89 -3.71
N VAL A 106 -6.55 -3.78 -4.62
CA VAL A 106 -5.89 -4.93 -5.23
C VAL A 106 -4.44 -4.97 -4.78
N TYR A 107 -4.03 -6.09 -4.24
CA TYR A 107 -2.65 -6.31 -3.81
C TYR A 107 -2.21 -7.75 -4.01
N ASN A 108 -0.90 -7.94 -4.20
CA ASN A 108 -0.28 -9.24 -4.30
C ASN A 108 0.38 -9.63 -2.98
N TRP A 109 0.20 -10.88 -2.60
CA TRP A 109 0.97 -11.51 -1.54
C TRP A 109 2.17 -12.22 -2.15
N ARG A 110 3.35 -11.97 -1.59
CA ARG A 110 4.53 -12.78 -1.86
C ARG A 110 4.85 -13.66 -0.68
N THR A 111 4.90 -14.96 -0.90
CA THR A 111 5.54 -15.85 0.05
C THR A 111 7.05 -15.73 -0.13
N PHE A 112 7.81 -15.74 0.96
CA PHE A 112 9.28 -15.65 0.97
C PHE A 112 9.97 -16.65 0.02
N TRP A 113 9.32 -17.76 -0.30
CA TRP A 113 9.83 -18.84 -1.15
C TRP A 113 9.32 -18.78 -2.61
N ALA A 114 8.45 -17.84 -2.97
CA ALA A 114 8.00 -17.73 -4.34
C ALA A 114 9.09 -17.11 -5.21
N PRO A 115 9.41 -17.71 -6.38
CA PRO A 115 10.30 -17.10 -7.32
C PRO A 115 9.80 -15.70 -7.69
N TRP A 116 10.70 -14.74 -7.84
CA TRP A 116 10.37 -13.32 -8.11
C TRP A 116 9.51 -13.08 -9.37
N TRP A 117 9.40 -14.06 -10.26
CA TRP A 117 8.58 -14.03 -11.48
C TRP A 117 7.19 -14.64 -11.32
N LYS A 118 6.89 -15.25 -10.17
CA LYS A 118 5.61 -15.90 -9.91
C LYS A 118 4.78 -15.00 -8.98
N ASP A 119 3.86 -14.24 -9.56
CA ASP A 119 2.84 -13.51 -8.81
C ASP A 119 1.81 -14.52 -8.30
N ASP A 120 2.02 -15.05 -7.10
CA ASP A 120 1.30 -16.23 -6.65
C ASP A 120 -0.12 -15.98 -6.17
N ARG A 121 -0.47 -14.78 -5.72
CA ARG A 121 -1.85 -14.49 -5.26
C ARG A 121 -2.15 -13.00 -5.36
N THR A 122 -3.02 -12.65 -6.29
CA THR A 122 -3.69 -11.35 -6.28
C THR A 122 -4.91 -11.45 -5.38
N ASN A 123 -4.99 -10.57 -4.39
CA ASN A 123 -6.17 -10.39 -3.58
C ASN A 123 -6.88 -9.13 -4.03
N ASP A 124 -8.17 -9.25 -4.11
CA ASP A 124 -9.13 -8.25 -4.51
C ASP A 124 -10.13 -8.11 -3.36
N VAL A 125 -10.04 -7.02 -2.62
CA VAL A 125 -10.80 -6.83 -1.39
C VAL A 125 -11.34 -5.41 -1.27
N ASP A 126 -12.43 -5.27 -0.56
CA ASP A 126 -13.02 -3.99 -0.22
C ASP A 126 -12.63 -3.59 1.21
N PHE A 127 -12.10 -2.38 1.36
CA PHE A 127 -11.90 -1.73 2.64
C PHE A 127 -13.05 -0.76 2.89
N GLN A 128 -13.71 -0.89 4.04
CA GLN A 128 -14.71 0.06 4.51
C GLN A 128 -14.13 0.84 5.68
N LEU A 129 -14.19 2.17 5.59
CA LEU A 129 -13.66 3.08 6.59
C LEU A 129 -14.77 3.96 7.15
N VAL A 130 -14.61 4.32 8.41
CA VAL A 130 -15.48 5.27 9.13
C VAL A 130 -14.65 6.35 9.80
N GLN A 131 -15.24 7.53 9.94
CA GLN A 131 -14.65 8.56 10.80
C GLN A 131 -14.90 8.23 12.27
N GLN A 132 -13.83 8.14 13.04
CA GLN A 132 -13.86 7.90 14.47
C GLN A 132 -12.72 8.66 15.15
N ASP A 133 -13.01 9.33 16.26
CA ASP A 133 -12.03 10.07 17.09
C ASP A 133 -11.18 11.10 16.31
N GLY A 134 -11.78 11.74 15.31
CA GLY A 134 -11.14 12.75 14.48
C GLY A 134 -10.20 12.22 13.38
N GLY A 135 -10.24 10.92 13.10
CA GLY A 135 -9.48 10.28 12.03
C GLY A 135 -10.27 9.20 11.31
N TRP A 136 -9.68 8.63 10.29
CA TRP A 136 -10.24 7.50 9.58
C TRP A 136 -9.79 6.18 10.19
N LYS A 137 -10.74 5.26 10.39
CA LYS A 137 -10.49 3.88 10.87
C LYS A 137 -11.08 2.87 9.93
N ILE A 138 -10.38 1.78 9.70
CA ILE A 138 -10.84 0.65 8.90
C ILE A 138 -11.85 -0.14 9.74
N LYS A 139 -13.11 -0.19 9.27
CA LYS A 139 -14.22 -0.88 9.91
C LYS A 139 -14.31 -2.35 9.50
N SER A 140 -14.04 -2.62 8.23
CA SER A 140 -14.04 -4.00 7.72
C SER A 140 -13.15 -4.13 6.48
N ILE A 141 -12.66 -5.34 6.29
CA ILE A 141 -11.93 -5.78 5.10
C ILE A 141 -12.63 -7.05 4.62
N GLY A 142 -13.11 -7.08 3.40
CA GLY A 142 -13.87 -8.22 2.89
C GLY A 142 -13.77 -8.38 1.38
N ASN A 143 -14.19 -9.52 0.89
CA ASN A 143 -14.35 -9.74 -0.54
C ASN A 143 -15.61 -8.98 -1.00
N GLY A 144 -15.44 -8.15 -2.02
CA GLY A 144 -16.52 -7.42 -2.67
C GLY A 144 -17.49 -8.34 -3.40
#